data_a21004ec60952398f87085937a427f88
#
_entry.id   a21004ec60952398f87085937a427f88
#
_cell.length_a   1.000
_cell.length_b   1.000
_cell.length_c   1.000
_cell.angle_alpha   90.00
_cell.angle_beta   90.00
_cell.angle_gamma   90.00
#
_symmetry.space_group_name_H-M   'P 1'
#
loop_
_entity.id
_entity.type
_entity.pdbx_description
1 polymer ?
#
loop_
_entity_poly.entity_id
_entity_poly.type
_entity_poly.pdbx_seq_one_letter_code
_entity_poly.pdbx_strand_id
1 'polypeptide(L)'
;MKSRIQITNSLCVQWPNGIIMKNMVNDIFKEFKAKLGKETAFDFHGPFALFFASVSWTHPWDKNKFYMLGVNKGRDSHFVFSDDRYKNTAREKFSKFMLGQITVDSQKKIHEDISINADKLYQKFSASQNLNHLDFSELKKELKASRDTLSNLVADTIYIETFDKDIILPSVDNETANKISTLWEEMTHLTVISFENRRNKFILDTFKEKGLQETAILARYIYTDYFTAQNLNFVEDRIKDMVGRKEEAEEKINNQKKIINKKTKYLSAKIKNETQKVKDIVEYTQFVINQRDLRKDPIAKIQTVMYDLASEIFKR
;
A
#
# COMPACT_ATOMS: atom_id res chain seq x y z
N MET A 1 18.93 -2.45 -28.52
CA MET A 1 18.90 -1.40 -27.50
C MET A 1 19.51 -1.95 -26.22
N LYS A 2 20.68 -1.47 -25.79
CA LYS A 2 21.32 -1.93 -24.55
C LYS A 2 20.60 -1.28 -23.38
N SER A 3 19.89 -2.06 -22.57
CA SER A 3 19.32 -1.60 -21.30
C SER A 3 20.45 -1.22 -20.35
N ARG A 4 20.54 0.05 -20.00
CA ARG A 4 21.43 0.52 -18.92
C ARG A 4 20.79 0.20 -17.59
N ILE A 5 21.41 -0.65 -16.81
CA ILE A 5 21.08 -0.84 -15.39
C ILE A 5 21.67 0.39 -14.67
N GLN A 6 20.79 1.27 -14.21
CA GLN A 6 21.18 2.39 -13.35
C GLN A 6 20.82 2.04 -11.90
N ILE A 7 21.85 1.75 -11.11
CA ILE A 7 21.70 1.78 -9.64
C ILE A 7 21.66 3.26 -9.28
N THR A 8 20.51 3.76 -8.85
CA THR A 8 20.38 5.18 -8.50
C THR A 8 21.23 5.48 -7.28
N ASN A 9 22.17 6.42 -7.43
CA ASN A 9 23.06 6.90 -6.36
C ASN A 9 22.33 7.47 -5.13
N SER A 10 21.02 7.71 -5.22
CA SER A 10 20.22 8.21 -4.10
C SER A 10 20.11 7.22 -2.92
N LEU A 11 20.31 5.92 -3.16
CA LEU A 11 20.46 4.92 -2.10
C LEU A 11 21.86 4.93 -1.47
N CYS A 12 22.82 5.56 -2.14
CA CYS A 12 24.24 5.57 -1.78
C CYS A 12 24.64 6.72 -0.84
N VAL A 13 23.79 7.70 -0.63
CA VAL A 13 24.15 8.97 0.04
C VAL A 13 24.36 8.82 1.57
N GLN A 14 24.06 7.69 2.17
CA GLN A 14 24.21 7.52 3.63
C GLN A 14 25.35 6.60 4.08
N TRP A 15 26.23 6.14 3.20
CA TRP A 15 27.31 5.21 3.58
C TRP A 15 28.70 5.87 3.47
N PRO A 16 29.50 5.86 4.57
CA PRO A 16 30.78 6.57 4.60
C PRO A 16 31.90 5.95 3.75
N ASN A 17 31.76 4.72 3.24
CA ASN A 17 32.82 3.99 2.55
C ASN A 17 32.37 3.35 1.24
N GLY A 18 32.65 4.01 0.10
CA GLY A 18 32.29 3.55 -1.25
C GLY A 18 32.81 2.16 -1.68
N ILE A 19 33.83 1.61 -1.00
CA ILE A 19 34.42 0.29 -1.32
C ILE A 19 33.50 -0.86 -0.82
N ILE A 20 32.86 -0.69 0.33
CA ILE A 20 31.94 -1.70 0.89
C ILE A 20 30.71 -1.86 0.01
N MET A 21 30.25 -0.77 -0.63
CA MET A 21 29.10 -0.79 -1.54
C MET A 21 29.35 -1.58 -2.81
N LYS A 22 30.52 -1.46 -3.44
CA LYS A 22 30.82 -2.15 -4.69
C LYS A 22 30.81 -3.67 -4.52
N ASN A 23 31.35 -4.16 -3.40
CA ASN A 23 31.36 -5.58 -3.09
C ASN A 23 29.95 -6.09 -2.73
N MET A 24 29.20 -5.34 -1.92
CA MET A 24 27.82 -5.67 -1.54
C MET A 24 26.87 -5.69 -2.76
N VAL A 25 27.01 -4.73 -3.68
CA VAL A 25 26.25 -4.68 -4.93
C VAL A 25 26.61 -5.88 -5.84
N ASN A 26 27.87 -6.25 -5.93
CA ASN A 26 28.28 -7.41 -6.71
C ASN A 26 27.77 -8.73 -6.11
N ASP A 27 27.75 -8.86 -4.79
CA ASP A 27 27.22 -10.03 -4.12
C ASP A 27 25.69 -10.11 -4.25
N ILE A 28 24.99 -8.99 -4.12
CA ILE A 28 23.56 -8.88 -4.41
C ILE A 28 23.29 -9.29 -5.86
N PHE A 29 24.06 -8.81 -6.81
CA PHE A 29 23.91 -9.16 -8.24
C PHE A 29 24.14 -10.65 -8.53
N LYS A 30 25.15 -11.26 -7.90
CA LYS A 30 25.42 -12.72 -8.04
C LYS A 30 24.28 -13.56 -7.47
N GLU A 31 23.80 -13.21 -6.29
CA GLU A 31 22.72 -13.91 -5.62
C GLU A 31 21.38 -13.73 -6.37
N PHE A 32 21.13 -12.54 -6.89
CA PHE A 32 19.98 -12.22 -7.73
C PHE A 32 20.00 -13.01 -9.04
N LYS A 33 21.15 -13.05 -9.72
CA LYS A 33 21.32 -13.79 -10.98
C LYS A 33 21.11 -15.29 -10.80
N ALA A 34 21.46 -15.83 -9.62
CA ALA A 34 21.23 -17.23 -9.29
C ALA A 34 19.75 -17.55 -9.01
N LYS A 35 18.96 -16.54 -8.59
CA LYS A 35 17.55 -16.69 -8.19
C LYS A 35 16.54 -16.24 -9.25
N LEU A 36 16.95 -15.41 -10.22
CA LEU A 36 16.08 -14.83 -11.27
C LEU A 36 15.28 -15.85 -12.11
N GLY A 37 15.63 -17.12 -12.08
CA GLY A 37 14.87 -18.19 -12.76
C GLY A 37 13.67 -18.72 -11.97
N LYS A 38 13.44 -18.26 -10.73
CA LYS A 38 12.44 -18.83 -9.81
C LYS A 38 11.50 -17.78 -9.18
N GLU A 39 11.65 -16.50 -9.49
CA GLU A 39 10.94 -15.43 -8.79
C GLU A 39 9.97 -14.67 -9.69
N THR A 40 8.81 -14.32 -9.10
CA THR A 40 7.79 -13.51 -9.77
C THR A 40 8.23 -12.06 -9.77
N ALA A 41 8.28 -11.44 -10.96
CA ALA A 41 8.51 -10.00 -11.07
C ALA A 41 7.22 -9.24 -10.74
N PHE A 42 7.31 -8.29 -9.81
CA PHE A 42 6.26 -7.30 -9.60
C PHE A 42 6.67 -6.02 -10.32
N ASP A 43 5.85 -5.59 -11.27
CA ASP A 43 6.00 -4.29 -11.91
C ASP A 43 5.43 -3.20 -10.98
N PHE A 44 6.32 -2.50 -10.29
CA PHE A 44 5.97 -1.26 -9.63
C PHE A 44 6.42 -0.09 -10.49
N HIS A 45 5.47 0.70 -10.95
CA HIS A 45 5.77 1.89 -11.73
C HIS A 45 6.33 2.99 -10.84
N GLY A 46 7.48 3.50 -11.23
CA GLY A 46 8.09 4.71 -10.70
C GLY A 46 8.63 4.59 -9.28
N PRO A 47 8.65 5.68 -8.65
CA PRO A 47 9.28 6.05 -7.40
C PRO A 47 8.75 5.29 -6.16
N PHE A 48 7.59 4.63 -6.20
CA PHE A 48 7.08 3.78 -5.12
C PHE A 48 8.06 2.69 -4.71
N ALA A 49 8.82 2.23 -5.64
CA ALA A 49 9.82 1.24 -5.38
C ALA A 49 11.08 1.79 -4.69
N LEU A 50 11.49 3.03 -4.96
CA LEU A 50 12.53 3.71 -4.18
C LEU A 50 12.08 3.93 -2.74
N PHE A 51 10.80 4.21 -2.58
CA PHE A 51 10.18 4.32 -1.28
C PHE A 51 10.18 2.97 -0.54
N PHE A 52 9.72 1.88 -1.17
CA PHE A 52 9.79 0.54 -0.59
C PHE A 52 11.22 0.13 -0.25
N ALA A 53 12.20 0.47 -1.09
CA ALA A 53 13.60 0.27 -0.77
C ALA A 53 14.01 1.00 0.50
N SER A 54 13.69 2.29 0.60
CA SER A 54 14.08 3.10 1.77
C SER A 54 13.43 2.62 3.06
N VAL A 55 12.19 2.15 2.98
CA VAL A 55 11.44 1.59 4.12
C VAL A 55 11.99 0.26 4.57
N SER A 56 12.27 -0.65 3.62
CA SER A 56 12.80 -1.98 3.95
C SER A 56 14.21 -1.94 4.54
N TRP A 57 15.03 -0.92 4.22
CA TRP A 57 16.37 -0.75 4.76
C TRP A 57 16.39 -0.23 6.21
N THR A 58 15.32 0.36 6.68
CA THR A 58 15.28 1.01 8.00
C THR A 58 14.53 0.22 9.07
N HIS A 59 13.88 -0.89 8.71
CA HIS A 59 13.02 -1.61 9.65
C HIS A 59 13.72 -2.81 10.31
N PRO A 60 13.61 -2.98 11.67
CA PRO A 60 14.28 -4.05 12.42
C PRO A 60 13.78 -5.48 12.10
N TRP A 61 12.68 -5.64 11.38
CA TRP A 61 12.23 -6.95 10.89
C TRP A 61 13.13 -7.53 9.79
N ASP A 62 14.08 -6.73 9.32
CA ASP A 62 15.01 -7.13 8.27
C ASP A 62 16.30 -7.75 8.79
N LYS A 63 16.21 -8.77 9.60
CA LYS A 63 17.39 -9.61 9.93
C LYS A 63 17.88 -10.43 8.74
N ASN A 64 17.08 -10.57 7.70
CA ASN A 64 17.41 -11.29 6.48
C ASN A 64 17.57 -10.31 5.33
N LYS A 65 18.61 -10.47 4.52
CA LYS A 65 18.93 -9.62 3.38
C LYS A 65 17.75 -9.49 2.42
N PHE A 66 17.29 -8.28 2.22
CA PHE A 66 16.26 -7.94 1.25
C PHE A 66 16.93 -7.49 -0.05
N TYR A 67 16.58 -8.13 -1.15
CA TYR A 67 17.12 -7.79 -2.45
C TYR A 67 16.05 -7.18 -3.32
N MET A 68 16.33 -6.00 -3.84
CA MET A 68 15.52 -5.33 -4.81
C MET A 68 16.39 -4.88 -5.97
N LEU A 69 16.03 -5.32 -7.17
CA LEU A 69 16.67 -4.87 -8.40
C LEU A 69 15.74 -3.88 -9.11
N GLY A 70 16.19 -2.64 -9.28
CA GLY A 70 15.50 -1.64 -10.08
C GLY A 70 16.03 -1.60 -11.51
N VAL A 71 15.14 -1.72 -12.48
CA VAL A 71 15.47 -1.52 -13.91
C VAL A 71 14.69 -0.31 -14.42
N ASN A 72 15.39 0.76 -14.78
CA ASN A 72 14.78 1.95 -15.37
C ASN A 72 14.66 1.81 -16.88
N LYS A 73 13.44 1.94 -17.39
CA LYS A 73 13.15 2.09 -18.83
C LYS A 73 12.51 3.47 -19.05
N GLY A 74 13.34 4.47 -19.34
CA GLY A 74 12.84 5.84 -19.52
C GLY A 74 12.26 6.41 -18.22
N ARG A 75 10.95 6.67 -18.18
CA ARG A 75 10.23 7.14 -16.99
C ARG A 75 9.70 6.01 -16.11
N ASP A 76 9.76 4.78 -16.59
CA ASP A 76 9.23 3.62 -15.87
C ASP A 76 10.37 2.89 -15.16
N SER A 77 10.13 2.54 -13.91
CA SER A 77 11.04 1.73 -13.09
C SER A 77 10.39 0.41 -12.77
N HIS A 78 11.04 -0.69 -13.16
CA HIS A 78 10.63 -2.03 -12.83
C HIS A 78 11.48 -2.54 -11.67
N PHE A 79 10.84 -3.15 -10.68
CA PHE A 79 11.52 -3.68 -9.52
C PHE A 79 11.20 -5.15 -9.36
N VAL A 80 12.23 -5.92 -9.07
CA VAL A 80 12.13 -7.35 -8.80
C VAL A 80 12.44 -7.57 -7.33
N PHE A 81 11.55 -8.27 -6.63
CA PHE A 81 11.69 -8.59 -5.22
C PHE A 81 11.84 -10.10 -5.02
N SER A 82 12.46 -10.49 -3.91
CA SER A 82 12.36 -11.85 -3.44
C SER A 82 10.93 -12.12 -2.91
N ASP A 83 10.19 -12.92 -3.66
CA ASP A 83 8.81 -13.30 -3.35
C ASP A 83 8.72 -14.19 -2.08
N ASP A 84 9.71 -15.05 -1.87
CA ASP A 84 9.73 -16.01 -0.76
C ASP A 84 9.58 -15.36 0.62
N ARG A 85 10.13 -14.18 0.79
CA ARG A 85 10.08 -13.49 2.08
C ARG A 85 8.69 -12.97 2.40
N TYR A 86 8.04 -12.34 1.43
CA TYR A 86 6.66 -11.85 1.61
C TYR A 86 5.70 -13.01 1.79
N LYS A 87 5.90 -14.10 1.06
CA LYS A 87 5.14 -15.35 1.23
C LYS A 87 5.37 -15.95 2.61
N ASN A 88 6.61 -15.94 3.12
CA ASN A 88 6.89 -16.42 4.47
C ASN A 88 6.23 -15.55 5.54
N THR A 89 6.23 -14.22 5.38
CA THR A 89 5.50 -13.32 6.27
C THR A 89 3.99 -13.57 6.21
N ALA A 90 3.45 -13.80 5.01
CA ALA A 90 2.04 -14.16 4.83
C ALA A 90 1.69 -15.49 5.49
N ARG A 91 2.54 -16.52 5.35
CA ARG A 91 2.40 -17.83 6.02
C ARG A 91 2.44 -17.69 7.54
N GLU A 92 3.38 -16.91 8.05
CA GLU A 92 3.50 -16.65 9.50
C GLU A 92 2.24 -15.97 10.05
N LYS A 93 1.76 -14.91 9.39
CA LYS A 93 0.53 -14.21 9.79
C LYS A 93 -0.69 -15.13 9.71
N PHE A 94 -0.82 -15.91 8.64
CA PHE A 94 -1.90 -16.88 8.52
C PHE A 94 -1.82 -17.99 9.59
N SER A 95 -0.63 -18.50 9.87
CA SER A 95 -0.42 -19.49 10.95
C SER A 95 -0.83 -18.93 12.31
N LYS A 96 -0.44 -17.68 12.63
CA LYS A 96 -0.85 -17.01 13.87
C LYS A 96 -2.37 -16.85 13.95
N PHE A 97 -3.03 -16.56 12.84
CA PHE A 97 -4.48 -16.53 12.76
C PHE A 97 -5.08 -17.90 13.04
N MET A 98 -4.61 -18.96 12.39
CA MET A 98 -5.10 -20.32 12.60
C MET A 98 -4.90 -20.84 14.03
N LEU A 99 -3.89 -20.33 14.74
CA LEU A 99 -3.61 -20.62 16.14
C LEU A 99 -4.41 -19.72 17.13
N GLY A 100 -5.24 -18.81 16.63
CA GLY A 100 -5.99 -17.86 17.46
C GLY A 100 -5.12 -16.79 18.13
N GLN A 101 -3.85 -16.64 17.73
CA GLN A 101 -2.94 -15.62 18.28
C GLN A 101 -3.23 -14.22 17.74
N ILE A 102 -3.84 -14.14 16.56
CA ILE A 102 -4.40 -12.91 15.98
C ILE A 102 -5.83 -13.18 15.50
N THR A 103 -6.66 -12.16 15.52
CA THR A 103 -8.05 -12.22 15.00
C THR A 103 -8.22 -11.19 13.89
N VAL A 104 -9.23 -11.36 13.04
CA VAL A 104 -9.59 -10.36 12.04
C VAL A 104 -9.86 -9.01 12.69
N ASP A 105 -10.56 -8.98 13.82
CA ASP A 105 -10.88 -7.73 14.52
C ASP A 105 -9.65 -7.06 15.12
N SER A 106 -8.70 -7.82 15.69
CA SER A 106 -7.43 -7.26 16.16
C SER A 106 -6.64 -6.61 15.03
N GLN A 107 -6.64 -7.21 13.84
CA GLN A 107 -5.97 -6.66 12.67
C GLN A 107 -6.71 -5.45 12.10
N LYS A 108 -8.05 -5.46 12.03
CA LYS A 108 -8.86 -4.30 11.66
C LYS A 108 -8.53 -3.09 12.52
N LYS A 109 -8.47 -3.28 13.84
CA LYS A 109 -8.13 -2.21 14.79
C LYS A 109 -6.76 -1.58 14.52
N ILE A 110 -5.75 -2.40 14.25
CA ILE A 110 -4.41 -1.89 13.89
C ILE A 110 -4.49 -0.99 12.63
N HIS A 111 -5.22 -1.44 11.61
CA HIS A 111 -5.37 -0.66 10.37
C HIS A 111 -6.18 0.63 10.57
N GLU A 112 -7.21 0.59 11.43
CA GLU A 112 -7.98 1.78 11.80
C GLU A 112 -7.12 2.81 12.54
N ASP A 113 -6.34 2.37 13.53
CA ASP A 113 -5.42 3.23 14.29
C ASP A 113 -4.38 3.88 13.35
N ILE A 114 -3.84 3.13 12.40
CA ILE A 114 -2.91 3.65 11.38
C ILE A 114 -3.61 4.69 10.49
N SER A 115 -4.83 4.42 10.05
CA SER A 115 -5.62 5.35 9.22
C SER A 115 -5.92 6.65 9.97
N ILE A 116 -6.32 6.57 11.23
CA ILE A 116 -6.56 7.73 12.09
C ILE A 116 -5.27 8.55 12.25
N ASN A 117 -4.13 7.90 12.44
CA ASN A 117 -2.85 8.60 12.55
C ASN A 117 -2.44 9.26 11.24
N ALA A 118 -2.66 8.62 10.10
CA ALA A 118 -2.42 9.21 8.79
C ALA A 118 -3.31 10.44 8.55
N ASP A 119 -4.58 10.39 8.95
CA ASP A 119 -5.50 11.52 8.88
C ASP A 119 -5.04 12.69 9.74
N LYS A 120 -4.63 12.44 10.98
CA LYS A 120 -4.10 13.47 11.87
C LYS A 120 -2.84 14.15 11.29
N LEU A 121 -1.90 13.35 10.77
CA LEU A 121 -0.70 13.88 10.12
C LEU A 121 -1.06 14.73 8.89
N TYR A 122 -1.95 14.24 8.04
CA TYR A 122 -2.38 14.96 6.86
C TYR A 122 -3.06 16.29 7.21
N GLN A 123 -3.98 16.29 8.17
CA GLN A 123 -4.64 17.52 8.65
C GLN A 123 -3.63 18.51 9.23
N LYS A 124 -2.67 18.02 10.03
CA LYS A 124 -1.67 18.86 10.68
C LYS A 124 -0.74 19.56 9.69
N PHE A 125 -0.25 18.87 8.68
CA PHE A 125 0.84 19.35 7.84
C PHE A 125 0.45 19.71 6.41
N SER A 126 -0.43 18.94 5.78
CA SER A 126 -0.77 19.14 4.37
C SER A 126 -2.06 19.91 4.15
N ALA A 127 -3.11 19.61 4.90
CA ALA A 127 -4.38 20.33 4.78
C ALA A 127 -4.30 21.76 5.35
N SER A 128 -3.52 21.98 6.42
CA SER A 128 -3.32 23.29 6.99
C SER A 128 -2.48 24.24 6.11
N GLN A 129 -1.67 23.68 5.20
CA GLN A 129 -0.74 24.38 4.31
C GLN A 129 0.20 25.37 5.01
N ASN A 130 0.36 25.25 6.32
CA ASN A 130 1.16 26.17 7.11
C ASN A 130 2.30 25.40 7.82
N LEU A 131 3.46 25.36 7.18
CA LEU A 131 4.70 24.79 7.73
C LEU A 131 5.67 25.89 8.22
N ASN A 132 5.33 27.17 8.02
CA ASN A 132 6.24 28.29 8.28
C ASN A 132 6.58 28.47 9.77
N HIS A 133 5.73 27.96 10.68
CA HIS A 133 5.95 28.04 12.11
C HIS A 133 6.95 27.02 12.65
N LEU A 134 7.28 25.97 11.84
CA LEU A 134 8.24 24.95 12.24
C LEU A 134 9.66 25.42 11.91
N ASP A 135 10.59 25.23 12.83
CA ASP A 135 12.00 25.40 12.54
C ASP A 135 12.59 24.23 11.72
N PHE A 136 13.83 24.36 11.28
CA PHE A 136 14.48 23.35 10.44
C PHE A 136 14.67 22.01 11.16
N SER A 137 14.89 22.02 12.47
CA SER A 137 15.04 20.80 13.29
C SER A 137 13.69 20.10 13.45
N GLU A 138 12.64 20.87 13.69
CA GLU A 138 11.27 20.36 13.78
C GLU A 138 10.80 19.74 12.46
N LEU A 139 11.04 20.41 11.33
CA LEU A 139 10.73 19.85 10.01
C LEU A 139 11.39 18.50 9.79
N LYS A 140 12.69 18.36 10.11
CA LYS A 140 13.42 17.08 9.99
C LYS A 140 12.86 16.02 10.92
N LYS A 141 12.51 16.39 12.16
CA LYS A 141 11.92 15.48 13.15
C LYS A 141 10.57 14.94 12.66
N GLU A 142 9.71 15.82 12.17
CA GLU A 142 8.38 15.44 11.67
C GLU A 142 8.47 14.62 10.37
N LEU A 143 9.39 14.95 9.46
CA LEU A 143 9.66 14.14 8.28
C LEU A 143 10.11 12.73 8.65
N LYS A 144 11.00 12.60 9.64
CA LYS A 144 11.44 11.30 10.14
C LYS A 144 10.28 10.51 10.77
N ALA A 145 9.48 11.15 11.61
CA ALA A 145 8.32 10.54 12.24
C ALA A 145 7.27 10.07 11.21
N SER A 146 7.01 10.88 10.18
CA SER A 146 6.11 10.51 9.07
C SER A 146 6.66 9.32 8.29
N ARG A 147 7.97 9.30 8.00
CA ARG A 147 8.63 8.15 7.36
C ARG A 147 8.49 6.88 8.21
N ASP A 148 8.73 6.97 9.51
CA ASP A 148 8.64 5.83 10.41
C ASP A 148 7.19 5.30 10.50
N THR A 149 6.19 6.20 10.51
CA THR A 149 4.77 5.84 10.43
C THR A 149 4.45 5.08 9.15
N LEU A 150 4.94 5.57 8.00
CA LEU A 150 4.73 4.91 6.72
C LEU A 150 5.46 3.56 6.66
N SER A 151 6.67 3.48 7.23
CA SER A 151 7.43 2.24 7.33
C SER A 151 6.69 1.16 8.13
N ASN A 152 6.10 1.54 9.26
CA ASN A 152 5.30 0.63 10.08
C ASN A 152 4.04 0.16 9.32
N LEU A 153 3.31 1.08 8.69
CA LEU A 153 2.15 0.74 7.86
C LEU A 153 2.50 -0.26 6.76
N VAL A 154 3.59 -0.02 6.03
CA VAL A 154 4.03 -0.93 4.97
C VAL A 154 4.47 -2.27 5.55
N ALA A 155 5.25 -2.29 6.62
CA ALA A 155 5.69 -3.53 7.27
C ALA A 155 4.50 -4.40 7.72
N ASP A 156 3.48 -3.77 8.30
CA ASP A 156 2.29 -4.48 8.78
C ASP A 156 1.39 -4.99 7.66
N THR A 157 1.50 -4.42 6.46
CA THR A 157 0.58 -4.70 5.35
C THR A 157 1.22 -5.34 4.12
N ILE A 158 2.55 -5.42 4.06
CA ILE A 158 3.25 -5.90 2.85
C ILE A 158 2.90 -7.34 2.49
N TYR A 159 2.67 -8.22 3.48
CA TYR A 159 2.29 -9.61 3.26
C TYR A 159 0.98 -9.75 2.48
N ILE A 160 0.15 -8.73 2.48
CA ILE A 160 -1.15 -8.69 1.80
C ILE A 160 -0.98 -8.85 0.29
N GLU A 161 0.12 -8.35 -0.30
CA GLU A 161 0.38 -8.44 -1.74
C GLU A 161 0.64 -9.86 -2.22
N THR A 162 1.25 -10.67 -1.37
CA THR A 162 1.62 -12.05 -1.70
C THR A 162 0.67 -13.10 -1.13
N PHE A 163 -0.39 -12.65 -0.44
CA PHE A 163 -1.37 -13.55 0.13
C PHE A 163 -2.25 -14.16 -0.96
N ASP A 164 -2.14 -15.45 -1.16
CA ASP A 164 -2.90 -16.22 -2.14
C ASP A 164 -3.24 -17.63 -1.61
N LYS A 165 -3.86 -18.45 -2.44
CA LYS A 165 -4.22 -19.84 -2.08
C LYS A 165 -3.01 -20.69 -1.69
N ASP A 166 -1.83 -20.41 -2.24
CA ASP A 166 -0.60 -21.18 -1.96
C ASP A 166 -0.07 -20.91 -0.53
N ILE A 167 -0.58 -19.88 0.13
CA ILE A 167 -0.34 -19.63 1.56
C ILE A 167 -1.26 -20.51 2.43
N ILE A 168 -2.51 -20.67 2.02
CA ILE A 168 -3.56 -21.32 2.81
C ILE A 168 -3.51 -22.85 2.66
N LEU A 169 -3.48 -23.34 1.42
CA LEU A 169 -3.67 -24.77 1.13
C LEU A 169 -2.68 -25.70 1.85
N PRO A 170 -1.37 -25.37 1.94
CA PRO A 170 -0.42 -26.21 2.67
C PRO A 170 -0.60 -26.20 4.20
N SER A 171 -1.41 -25.28 4.74
CA SER A 171 -1.58 -25.06 6.18
C SER A 171 -2.85 -25.71 6.74
N VAL A 172 -3.63 -26.37 5.91
CA VAL A 172 -4.92 -26.98 6.28
C VAL A 172 -5.00 -28.44 5.81
N ASP A 173 -5.96 -29.19 6.35
CA ASP A 173 -6.26 -30.56 5.92
C ASP A 173 -6.84 -30.59 4.49
N ASN A 174 -6.80 -31.76 3.85
CA ASN A 174 -7.22 -31.94 2.46
C ASN A 174 -8.68 -31.57 2.21
N GLU A 175 -9.57 -31.85 3.15
CA GLU A 175 -10.99 -31.53 3.00
C GLU A 175 -11.19 -29.99 3.00
N THR A 176 -10.59 -29.31 3.97
CA THR A 176 -10.58 -27.85 4.03
C THR A 176 -9.92 -27.24 2.79
N ALA A 177 -8.79 -27.79 2.34
CA ALA A 177 -8.08 -27.31 1.14
C ALA A 177 -8.95 -27.41 -0.13
N ASN A 178 -9.68 -28.49 -0.33
CA ASN A 178 -10.60 -28.66 -1.45
C ASN A 178 -11.75 -27.65 -1.41
N LYS A 179 -12.32 -27.41 -0.21
CA LYS A 179 -13.37 -26.39 -0.02
C LYS A 179 -12.87 -25.00 -0.34
N ILE A 180 -11.73 -24.61 0.22
CA ILE A 180 -11.10 -23.29 -0.04
C ILE A 180 -10.79 -23.13 -1.54
N SER A 181 -10.26 -24.16 -2.19
CA SER A 181 -9.97 -24.12 -3.64
C SER A 181 -11.24 -23.84 -4.46
N THR A 182 -12.36 -24.47 -4.08
CA THR A 182 -13.66 -24.30 -4.75
C THR A 182 -14.24 -22.89 -4.51
N LEU A 183 -14.01 -22.32 -3.34
CA LEU A 183 -14.55 -21.00 -2.93
C LEU A 183 -13.62 -19.84 -3.31
N TRP A 184 -12.43 -20.10 -3.90
CA TRP A 184 -11.37 -19.10 -4.05
C TRP A 184 -11.82 -17.84 -4.79
N GLU A 185 -12.46 -17.98 -5.92
CA GLU A 185 -12.92 -16.85 -6.74
C GLU A 185 -13.96 -15.99 -6.01
N GLU A 186 -14.85 -16.65 -5.26
CA GLU A 186 -15.89 -15.96 -4.52
C GLU A 186 -15.37 -15.27 -3.26
N MET A 187 -14.37 -15.86 -2.58
CA MET A 187 -13.84 -15.28 -1.34
C MET A 187 -12.80 -14.19 -1.59
N THR A 188 -12.23 -14.08 -2.80
CA THR A 188 -11.24 -13.08 -3.15
C THR A 188 -11.81 -11.81 -3.79
N HIS A 189 -13.12 -11.66 -3.90
CA HIS A 189 -13.70 -10.40 -4.35
C HIS A 189 -13.70 -9.34 -3.24
N LEU A 190 -13.59 -8.07 -3.64
CA LEU A 190 -13.73 -6.95 -2.71
C LEU A 190 -15.13 -6.92 -2.10
N THR A 191 -15.20 -6.82 -0.78
CA THR A 191 -16.45 -6.61 -0.02
C THR A 191 -16.59 -5.16 0.46
N VAL A 192 -15.65 -4.30 0.09
CA VAL A 192 -15.67 -2.85 0.31
C VAL A 192 -15.67 -2.11 -1.02
N ILE A 193 -16.13 -0.87 -1.00
CA ILE A 193 -16.06 0.01 -2.17
C ILE A 193 -14.58 0.23 -2.52
N SER A 194 -14.22 0.10 -3.81
CA SER A 194 -12.83 0.27 -4.27
C SER A 194 -12.27 1.64 -3.92
N PHE A 195 -10.96 1.73 -3.83
CA PHE A 195 -10.23 2.97 -3.56
C PHE A 195 -10.65 4.09 -4.53
N GLU A 196 -10.74 3.80 -5.83
CA GLU A 196 -11.18 4.77 -6.83
C GLU A 196 -12.58 5.30 -6.54
N ASN A 197 -13.54 4.42 -6.27
CA ASN A 197 -14.91 4.84 -5.99
C ASN A 197 -15.07 5.52 -4.62
N ARG A 198 -14.25 5.17 -3.61
CA ARG A 198 -14.20 5.90 -2.35
C ARG A 198 -13.68 7.33 -2.55
N ARG A 199 -12.63 7.49 -3.36
CA ARG A 199 -12.08 8.80 -3.74
C ARG A 199 -13.12 9.66 -4.44
N ASN A 200 -13.80 9.10 -5.44
CA ASN A 200 -14.84 9.80 -6.20
C ASN A 200 -15.95 10.25 -5.25
N LYS A 201 -16.42 9.35 -4.38
CA LYS A 201 -17.43 9.67 -3.37
C LYS A 201 -16.95 10.78 -2.44
N PHE A 202 -15.73 10.69 -1.89
CA PHE A 202 -15.16 11.70 -1.00
C PHE A 202 -15.11 13.08 -1.67
N ILE A 203 -14.65 13.15 -2.92
CA ILE A 203 -14.58 14.41 -3.67
C ILE A 203 -16.00 15.01 -3.87
N LEU A 204 -16.95 14.20 -4.31
CA LEU A 204 -18.31 14.67 -4.57
C LEU A 204 -19.01 15.15 -3.29
N ASP A 205 -18.89 14.39 -2.20
CA ASP A 205 -19.48 14.75 -0.92
C ASP A 205 -18.84 16.03 -0.36
N THR A 206 -17.50 16.10 -0.35
CA THR A 206 -16.77 17.25 0.16
C THR A 206 -17.01 18.51 -0.68
N PHE A 207 -17.05 18.38 -2.01
CA PHE A 207 -17.36 19.50 -2.91
C PHE A 207 -18.75 20.09 -2.64
N LYS A 208 -19.73 19.23 -2.42
CA LYS A 208 -21.10 19.65 -2.08
C LYS A 208 -21.15 20.45 -0.77
N GLU A 209 -20.35 20.06 0.22
CA GLU A 209 -20.37 20.68 1.54
C GLU A 209 -19.47 21.92 1.65
N LYS A 210 -18.31 21.89 1.02
CA LYS A 210 -17.22 22.81 1.27
C LYS A 210 -16.76 23.62 0.05
N GLY A 211 -17.24 23.29 -1.12
CA GLY A 211 -16.84 23.93 -2.37
C GLY A 211 -15.47 23.52 -2.89
N LEU A 212 -15.03 24.16 -3.98
CA LEU A 212 -13.88 23.73 -4.77
C LEU A 212 -12.55 23.81 -4.01
N GLN A 213 -12.24 24.97 -3.44
CA GLN A 213 -10.92 25.24 -2.83
C GLN A 213 -10.65 24.32 -1.63
N GLU A 214 -11.61 24.21 -0.71
CA GLU A 214 -11.45 23.36 0.46
C GLU A 214 -11.42 21.89 0.08
N THR A 215 -12.21 21.47 -0.93
CA THR A 215 -12.13 20.11 -1.47
C THR A 215 -10.76 19.84 -2.07
N ALA A 216 -10.17 20.79 -2.81
CA ALA A 216 -8.84 20.62 -3.39
C ALA A 216 -7.77 20.40 -2.31
N ILE A 217 -7.83 21.14 -1.23
CA ILE A 217 -6.93 20.97 -0.09
C ILE A 217 -7.11 19.58 0.54
N LEU A 218 -8.34 19.21 0.87
CA LEU A 218 -8.65 17.96 1.56
C LEU A 218 -8.44 16.72 0.71
N ALA A 219 -8.62 16.82 -0.62
CA ALA A 219 -8.49 15.73 -1.57
C ALA A 219 -7.12 15.66 -2.26
N ARG A 220 -6.18 16.56 -1.95
CA ARG A 220 -4.88 16.65 -2.64
C ARG A 220 -4.10 15.34 -2.60
N TYR A 221 -4.15 14.59 -1.49
CA TYR A 221 -3.50 13.29 -1.36
C TYR A 221 -4.00 12.27 -2.40
N ILE A 222 -5.22 12.41 -2.88
CA ILE A 222 -5.84 11.54 -3.87
C ILE A 222 -5.11 11.61 -5.22
N TYR A 223 -4.59 12.79 -5.55
CA TYR A 223 -3.88 13.09 -6.78
C TYR A 223 -2.36 13.13 -6.58
N THR A 224 -1.90 12.88 -5.36
CA THR A 224 -0.48 12.67 -5.09
C THR A 224 -0.12 11.31 -5.69
N ASP A 225 0.64 11.33 -6.78
CA ASP A 225 1.32 10.14 -7.20
C ASP A 225 2.53 9.95 -6.27
N TYR A 226 3.06 8.76 -6.26
CA TYR A 226 4.05 8.30 -5.27
C TYR A 226 5.26 9.24 -5.03
N PHE A 227 5.37 10.40 -5.71
CA PHE A 227 6.54 11.29 -5.62
C PHE A 227 6.29 12.76 -5.80
N THR A 228 5.15 13.17 -6.27
CA THR A 228 4.83 14.58 -6.44
C THR A 228 3.48 14.86 -5.82
N ALA A 229 3.49 15.60 -4.73
CA ALA A 229 2.27 16.24 -4.30
C ALA A 229 1.88 17.25 -5.38
N GLN A 230 0.73 17.03 -5.99
CA GLN A 230 0.23 17.91 -7.03
C GLN A 230 -0.05 19.32 -6.46
N ASN A 231 0.13 20.34 -7.30
CA ASN A 231 -0.28 21.68 -6.91
C ASN A 231 -1.81 21.80 -6.86
N LEU A 232 -2.30 22.75 -6.11
CA LEU A 232 -3.75 22.90 -5.90
C LEU A 232 -4.52 23.20 -7.19
N ASN A 233 -3.97 24.00 -8.11
CA ASN A 233 -4.64 24.31 -9.37
C ASN A 233 -4.91 23.03 -10.19
N PHE A 234 -3.92 22.13 -10.26
CA PHE A 234 -4.11 20.83 -10.91
C PHE A 234 -5.21 20.02 -10.23
N VAL A 235 -5.23 20.00 -8.89
CA VAL A 235 -6.25 19.27 -8.12
C VAL A 235 -7.64 19.87 -8.35
N GLU A 236 -7.75 21.19 -8.35
CA GLU A 236 -9.01 21.89 -8.64
C GLU A 236 -9.56 21.55 -10.02
N ASP A 237 -8.70 21.52 -11.05
CA ASP A 237 -9.12 21.16 -12.40
C ASP A 237 -9.60 19.71 -12.49
N ARG A 238 -8.96 18.77 -11.77
CA ARG A 238 -9.41 17.39 -11.66
C ARG A 238 -10.74 17.25 -10.92
N ILE A 239 -10.95 18.06 -9.88
CA ILE A 239 -12.24 18.09 -9.17
C ILE A 239 -13.34 18.63 -10.07
N LYS A 240 -13.11 19.72 -10.82
CA LYS A 240 -14.08 20.26 -11.79
C LYS A 240 -14.46 19.19 -12.82
N ASP A 241 -13.48 18.49 -13.39
CA ASP A 241 -13.70 17.40 -14.33
C ASP A 241 -14.53 16.25 -13.72
N MET A 242 -14.21 15.87 -12.47
CA MET A 242 -14.96 14.85 -11.73
C MET A 242 -16.40 15.29 -11.46
N VAL A 243 -16.60 16.54 -11.02
CA VAL A 243 -17.92 17.10 -10.73
C VAL A 243 -18.74 17.23 -12.03
N GLY A 244 -18.09 17.57 -13.15
CA GLY A 244 -18.73 17.59 -14.48
C GLY A 244 -19.23 16.21 -14.93
N ARG A 245 -18.64 15.11 -14.40
CA ARG A 245 -19.04 13.72 -14.67
C ARG A 245 -19.68 13.04 -13.44
N LYS A 246 -20.33 13.81 -12.59
CA LYS A 246 -20.90 13.35 -11.31
C LYS A 246 -21.84 12.16 -11.49
N GLU A 247 -22.76 12.22 -12.43
CA GLU A 247 -23.75 11.15 -12.66
C GLU A 247 -23.09 9.82 -13.01
N GLU A 248 -22.07 9.84 -13.87
CA GLU A 248 -21.29 8.65 -14.22
C GLU A 248 -20.55 8.08 -12.99
N ALA A 249 -19.96 8.94 -12.16
CA ALA A 249 -19.27 8.52 -10.95
C ALA A 249 -20.23 7.91 -9.92
N GLU A 250 -21.39 8.53 -9.69
CA GLU A 250 -22.44 8.02 -8.80
C GLU A 250 -22.99 6.67 -9.30
N GLU A 251 -23.20 6.52 -10.61
CA GLU A 251 -23.63 5.28 -11.21
C GLU A 251 -22.61 4.16 -10.98
N LYS A 252 -21.33 4.41 -11.22
CA LYS A 252 -20.23 3.44 -10.95
C LYS A 252 -20.21 3.00 -9.49
N ILE A 253 -20.33 3.95 -8.56
CA ILE A 253 -20.38 3.66 -7.11
C ILE A 253 -21.57 2.77 -6.78
N ASN A 254 -22.77 3.11 -7.30
CA ASN A 254 -23.99 2.37 -7.03
C ASN A 254 -23.97 0.96 -7.64
N ASN A 255 -23.44 0.83 -8.86
CA ASN A 255 -23.26 -0.47 -9.50
C ASN A 255 -22.28 -1.35 -8.73
N GLN A 256 -21.16 -0.80 -8.26
CA GLN A 256 -20.22 -1.55 -7.42
C GLN A 256 -20.88 -2.01 -6.12
N LYS A 257 -21.65 -1.16 -5.43
CA LYS A 257 -22.40 -1.57 -4.21
C LYS A 257 -23.35 -2.73 -4.48
N LYS A 258 -24.09 -2.70 -5.59
CA LYS A 258 -24.98 -3.80 -5.99
C LYS A 258 -24.21 -5.10 -6.21
N ILE A 259 -23.07 -5.02 -6.90
CA ILE A 259 -22.19 -6.19 -7.14
C ILE A 259 -21.65 -6.76 -5.83
N ILE A 260 -21.13 -5.91 -4.94
CA ILE A 260 -20.65 -6.31 -3.62
C ILE A 260 -21.74 -7.03 -2.85
N ASN A 261 -22.92 -6.42 -2.73
CA ASN A 261 -24.04 -7.00 -1.99
C ASN A 261 -24.49 -8.36 -2.56
N LYS A 262 -24.52 -8.49 -3.90
CA LYS A 262 -24.87 -9.76 -4.56
C LYS A 262 -23.84 -10.85 -4.25
N LYS A 263 -22.55 -10.52 -4.41
CA LYS A 263 -21.46 -11.47 -4.19
C LYS A 263 -21.35 -11.88 -2.73
N THR A 264 -21.47 -10.94 -1.78
CA THR A 264 -21.44 -11.21 -0.34
C THR A 264 -22.59 -12.12 0.08
N LYS A 265 -23.82 -11.86 -0.40
CA LYS A 265 -24.96 -12.73 -0.14
C LYS A 265 -24.75 -14.15 -0.70
N TYR A 266 -24.23 -14.25 -1.91
CA TYR A 266 -23.94 -15.52 -2.56
C TYR A 266 -22.91 -16.34 -1.78
N LEU A 267 -21.78 -15.73 -1.41
CA LEU A 267 -20.76 -16.38 -0.61
C LEU A 267 -21.27 -16.79 0.76
N SER A 268 -22.01 -15.91 1.46
CA SER A 268 -22.63 -16.23 2.76
C SER A 268 -23.55 -17.44 2.68
N ALA A 269 -24.34 -17.57 1.61
CA ALA A 269 -25.19 -18.74 1.40
C ALA A 269 -24.37 -20.01 1.16
N LYS A 270 -23.28 -19.93 0.37
CA LYS A 270 -22.39 -21.07 0.10
C LYS A 270 -21.72 -21.59 1.38
N ILE A 271 -21.24 -20.69 2.24
CA ILE A 271 -20.49 -21.09 3.46
C ILE A 271 -21.40 -21.38 4.67
N LYS A 272 -22.71 -21.19 4.55
CA LYS A 272 -23.64 -21.31 5.69
C LYS A 272 -23.49 -22.63 6.46
N ASN A 273 -23.37 -23.74 5.73
CA ASN A 273 -23.29 -25.10 6.28
C ASN A 273 -21.84 -25.62 6.37
N GLU A 274 -20.84 -24.79 6.05
CA GLU A 274 -19.43 -25.18 6.16
C GLU A 274 -18.96 -25.15 7.63
N THR A 275 -17.82 -25.82 7.87
CA THR A 275 -17.19 -25.81 9.21
C THR A 275 -16.77 -24.42 9.63
N GLN A 276 -16.67 -24.20 10.95
CA GLN A 276 -16.20 -22.90 11.47
C GLN A 276 -14.82 -22.56 10.91
N LYS A 277 -13.92 -23.54 10.80
CA LYS A 277 -12.59 -23.36 10.20
C LYS A 277 -12.64 -22.79 8.78
N VAL A 278 -13.52 -23.30 7.91
CA VAL A 278 -13.72 -22.75 6.56
C VAL A 278 -14.26 -21.32 6.61
N LYS A 279 -15.22 -21.03 7.48
CA LYS A 279 -15.76 -19.69 7.65
C LYS A 279 -14.71 -18.69 8.09
N ASP A 280 -13.88 -19.06 9.06
CA ASP A 280 -12.79 -18.21 9.57
C ASP A 280 -11.75 -17.92 8.47
N ILE A 281 -11.38 -18.92 7.67
CA ILE A 281 -10.47 -18.73 6.55
C ILE A 281 -11.07 -17.78 5.49
N VAL A 282 -12.36 -17.93 5.18
CA VAL A 282 -13.05 -17.03 4.25
C VAL A 282 -13.04 -15.59 4.78
N GLU A 283 -13.37 -15.41 6.06
CA GLU A 283 -13.37 -14.08 6.69
C GLU A 283 -11.97 -13.45 6.68
N TYR A 284 -10.94 -14.21 7.05
CA TYR A 284 -9.56 -13.73 7.03
C TYR A 284 -9.11 -13.36 5.60
N THR A 285 -9.43 -14.20 4.62
CA THR A 285 -9.10 -13.91 3.22
C THR A 285 -9.79 -12.64 2.73
N GLN A 286 -11.08 -12.48 3.00
CA GLN A 286 -11.80 -11.25 2.64
C GLN A 286 -11.22 -10.01 3.33
N PHE A 287 -10.84 -10.13 4.59
CA PHE A 287 -10.13 -9.07 5.30
C PHE A 287 -8.84 -8.69 4.56
N VAL A 288 -7.97 -9.67 4.26
CA VAL A 288 -6.71 -9.41 3.56
C VAL A 288 -6.92 -8.76 2.18
N ILE A 289 -7.86 -9.27 1.40
CA ILE A 289 -8.17 -8.71 0.07
C ILE A 289 -8.70 -7.26 0.16
N ASN A 290 -9.57 -6.98 1.14
CA ASN A 290 -10.04 -5.62 1.36
C ASN A 290 -8.91 -4.67 1.78
N GLN A 291 -7.97 -5.14 2.57
CA GLN A 291 -6.82 -4.32 3.00
C GLN A 291 -5.89 -3.94 1.85
N ARG A 292 -5.79 -4.72 0.78
CA ARG A 292 -5.07 -4.31 -0.44
C ARG A 292 -5.53 -2.96 -0.96
N ASP A 293 -6.80 -2.69 -0.79
CA ASP A 293 -7.43 -1.48 -1.30
C ASP A 293 -7.55 -0.38 -0.23
N LEU A 294 -7.92 -0.75 0.99
CA LEU A 294 -8.13 0.21 2.09
C LEU A 294 -6.85 0.94 2.51
N ARG A 295 -5.69 0.26 2.51
CA ARG A 295 -4.41 0.85 2.91
C ARG A 295 -3.87 1.94 1.98
N LYS A 296 -4.42 2.06 0.76
CA LYS A 296 -3.99 3.07 -0.21
C LYS A 296 -4.25 4.49 0.27
N ASP A 297 -5.35 4.72 0.98
CA ASP A 297 -5.69 6.04 1.54
C ASP A 297 -4.65 6.53 2.57
N PRO A 298 -4.34 5.80 3.66
CA PRO A 298 -3.34 6.24 4.62
C PRO A 298 -1.93 6.34 4.02
N ILE A 299 -1.56 5.46 3.08
CA ILE A 299 -0.28 5.57 2.37
C ILE A 299 -0.20 6.90 1.63
N ALA A 300 -1.19 7.24 0.81
CA ALA A 300 -1.20 8.46 0.02
C ALA A 300 -1.16 9.72 0.90
N LYS A 301 -1.89 9.73 2.02
CA LYS A 301 -1.87 10.85 2.98
C LYS A 301 -0.50 11.07 3.59
N ILE A 302 0.14 10.00 4.10
CA ILE A 302 1.47 10.10 4.72
C ILE A 302 2.52 10.52 3.67
N GLN A 303 2.44 10.01 2.45
CA GLN A 303 3.34 10.39 1.35
C GLN A 303 3.21 11.88 1.01
N THR A 304 1.99 12.42 0.96
CA THR A 304 1.76 13.84 0.74
C THR A 304 2.41 14.68 1.84
N VAL A 305 2.24 14.29 3.09
CA VAL A 305 2.89 14.95 4.25
C VAL A 305 4.41 14.93 4.12
N MET A 306 5.00 13.77 3.81
CA MET A 306 6.45 13.65 3.65
C MET A 306 6.96 14.54 2.52
N TYR A 307 6.22 14.64 1.42
CA TYR A 307 6.57 15.52 0.31
C TYR A 307 6.54 16.99 0.72
N ASP A 308 5.49 17.43 1.42
CA ASP A 308 5.35 18.82 1.86
C ASP A 308 6.46 19.22 2.85
N LEU A 309 6.75 18.35 3.83
CA LEU A 309 7.83 18.58 4.79
C LEU A 309 9.20 18.62 4.10
N ALA A 310 9.46 17.67 3.17
CA ALA A 310 10.70 17.66 2.41
C ALA A 310 10.84 18.91 1.52
N SER A 311 9.77 19.29 0.83
CA SER A 311 9.76 20.50 -0.01
C SER A 311 10.04 21.76 0.79
N GLU A 312 9.51 21.87 2.01
CA GLU A 312 9.78 23.01 2.88
C GLU A 312 11.21 23.01 3.39
N ILE A 313 11.78 21.83 3.73
CA ILE A 313 13.20 21.70 4.08
C ILE A 313 14.12 22.19 2.94
N PHE A 314 13.77 21.85 1.68
CA PHE A 314 14.58 22.25 0.52
C PHE A 314 14.47 23.73 0.16
N LYS A 315 13.41 24.43 0.59
CA LYS A 315 13.23 25.87 0.38
C LYS A 315 14.05 26.73 1.34
N ARG A 316 14.40 26.20 2.52
CA ARG A 316 15.16 26.86 3.58
C ARG A 316 16.64 26.52 3.56
#